data_c3597573946c9594d6cd7825565232b5
#
_entry.id   c3597573946c9594d6cd7825565232b5
#
_cell.length_a   1.000
_cell.length_b   1.000
_cell.length_c   1.000
_cell.angle_alpha   90.00
_cell.angle_beta   90.00
_cell.angle_gamma   90.00
#
_symmetry.space_group_name_H-M   'P 1'
#
loop_
_entity.id
_entity.type
_entity.pdbx_description
1 polymer ?
#
loop_
_entity_poly.entity_id
_entity_poly.type
_entity_poly.pdbx_seq_one_letter_code
_entity_poly.pdbx_strand_id
1 'polypeptide(L)'
;MAKFNALRKCALDVSAFSVQQDFGNNQWRHPFEDMLDDDEIEELLREERRRAILFVSALIDELPDCPEKWKAAFALGTTNCLGRSMSEVAAKLGVTRAIISYGAKDICTRFNLPPSPYMRNDRDKACNSKPTSR
;
A
#
# COMPACT_ATOMS: atom_id res chain seq x y z
N MET A 1 21.58 -0.54 22.95
CA MET A 1 20.53 -0.10 23.88
C MET A 1 20.43 1.42 24.02
N ALA A 2 21.52 2.17 23.96
CA ALA A 2 21.49 3.64 24.02
C ALA A 2 20.74 4.31 22.86
N LYS A 3 20.76 3.72 21.66
CA LYS A 3 20.04 4.23 20.47
C LYS A 3 18.51 4.14 20.60
N PHE A 4 17.99 3.13 21.31
CA PHE A 4 16.55 2.99 21.55
C PHE A 4 16.01 4.03 22.53
N ASN A 5 16.79 4.42 23.52
CA ASN A 5 16.39 5.44 24.49
C ASN A 5 16.38 6.83 23.87
N ALA A 6 17.28 7.12 22.94
CA ALA A 6 17.27 8.39 22.21
C ALA A 6 16.04 8.54 21.30
N LEU A 7 15.64 7.46 20.61
CA LEU A 7 14.41 7.43 19.78
C LEU A 7 13.14 7.57 20.63
N ARG A 8 13.10 6.96 21.81
CA ARG A 8 12.00 7.13 22.76
C ARG A 8 11.90 8.58 23.29
N LYS A 9 13.03 9.20 23.60
CA LYS A 9 13.05 10.61 24.01
C LYS A 9 12.54 11.52 22.91
N CYS A 10 12.96 11.34 21.67
CA CYS A 10 12.45 12.11 20.54
C CYS A 10 10.95 11.92 20.34
N ALA A 11 10.43 10.70 20.47
CA ALA A 11 9.01 10.42 20.36
C ALA A 11 8.20 11.05 21.51
N LEU A 12 8.74 11.04 22.73
CA LEU A 12 8.13 11.67 23.91
C LEU A 12 8.15 13.22 23.81
N ASP A 13 9.22 13.79 23.28
CA ASP A 13 9.34 15.22 23.07
C ASP A 13 8.33 15.72 22.03
N VAL A 14 8.10 14.96 20.96
CA VAL A 14 7.06 15.25 19.96
C VAL A 14 5.66 15.12 20.56
N SER A 15 5.41 14.13 21.41
CA SER A 15 4.14 13.99 22.14
C SER A 15 3.90 15.12 23.11
N ALA A 16 4.92 15.51 23.87
CA ALA A 16 4.83 16.65 24.80
C ALA A 16 4.60 17.97 24.07
N PHE A 17 5.16 18.14 22.88
CA PHE A 17 4.95 19.29 22.04
C PHE A 17 3.52 19.38 21.51
N SER A 18 2.93 18.26 21.08
CA SER A 18 1.52 18.22 20.64
C SER A 18 0.54 18.48 21.78
N VAL A 19 0.84 18.10 23.03
CA VAL A 19 0.00 18.37 24.20
C VAL A 19 0.00 19.85 24.58
N GLN A 20 1.12 20.55 24.38
CA GLN A 20 1.20 22.00 24.65
C GLN A 20 0.39 22.85 23.66
N GLN A 21 -0.05 22.27 22.57
CA GLN A 21 -0.80 22.95 21.54
C GLN A 21 -2.31 22.91 21.76
N ASP A 22 -2.76 22.12 22.71
CA ASP A 22 -4.17 22.04 23.11
C ASP A 22 -4.68 23.25 23.92
N PHE A 23 -3.87 24.26 24.06
CA PHE A 23 -4.26 25.47 24.76
C PHE A 23 -5.08 26.40 23.87
N GLY A 24 -6.38 26.35 24.05
CA GLY A 24 -7.32 27.28 23.49
C GLY A 24 -7.87 26.85 22.14
N ASN A 25 -9.15 26.70 22.10
CA ASN A 25 -9.99 26.55 20.90
C ASN A 25 -9.52 25.55 19.84
N ASN A 26 -9.33 24.32 20.20
CA ASN A 26 -9.60 23.10 19.40
C ASN A 26 -9.38 23.13 17.87
N GLN A 27 -8.78 24.15 17.31
CA GLN A 27 -8.60 24.31 15.88
C GLN A 27 -7.13 24.40 15.54
N TRP A 28 -6.42 23.34 15.91
CA TRP A 28 -5.10 23.14 15.33
C TRP A 28 -5.26 22.72 13.88
N ARG A 29 -5.40 23.72 13.04
CA ARG A 29 -5.18 23.55 11.61
C ARG A 29 -3.71 23.81 11.33
N HIS A 30 -3.08 22.87 10.65
CA HIS A 30 -1.76 23.08 10.11
C HIS A 30 -1.78 24.39 9.30
N PRO A 31 -0.80 25.33 9.49
CA PRO A 31 -0.83 26.59 8.77
C PRO A 31 -0.89 26.47 7.24
N PHE A 32 -0.64 25.28 6.70
CA PHE A 32 -0.78 24.96 5.28
C PHE A 32 -2.17 24.45 4.89
N GLU A 33 -3.02 24.04 5.83
CA GLU A 33 -4.37 23.54 5.53
C GLU A 33 -5.30 24.66 5.05
N ASP A 34 -5.09 25.89 5.53
CA ASP A 34 -5.88 27.05 5.12
C ASP A 34 -5.41 27.68 3.78
N MET A 35 -4.31 27.19 3.20
CA MET A 35 -3.71 27.73 1.98
C MET A 35 -3.93 26.88 0.73
N LEU A 36 -4.43 25.65 0.88
CA LEU A 36 -4.64 24.72 -0.22
C LEU A 36 -6.13 24.39 -0.36
N ASP A 37 -6.63 24.47 -1.56
CA ASP A 37 -7.95 23.95 -1.89
C ASP A 37 -7.97 22.41 -1.79
N ASP A 38 -9.14 21.83 -1.51
CA ASP A 38 -9.32 20.39 -1.39
C ASP A 38 -8.81 19.63 -2.63
N ASP A 39 -8.98 20.19 -3.80
CA ASP A 39 -8.49 19.63 -5.07
C ASP A 39 -6.95 19.61 -5.14
N GLU A 40 -6.29 20.64 -4.64
CA GLU A 40 -4.82 20.70 -4.57
C GLU A 40 -4.26 19.68 -3.57
N ILE A 41 -4.95 19.49 -2.45
CA ILE A 41 -4.58 18.47 -1.46
C ILE A 41 -4.71 17.07 -2.06
N GLU A 42 -5.78 16.78 -2.78
CA GLU A 42 -5.95 15.50 -3.45
C GLU A 42 -4.87 15.24 -4.50
N GLU A 43 -4.49 16.26 -5.25
CA GLU A 43 -3.43 16.14 -6.26
C GLU A 43 -2.07 15.86 -5.62
N LEU A 44 -1.73 16.57 -4.55
CA LEU A 44 -0.50 16.33 -3.78
C LEU A 44 -0.47 14.92 -3.20
N LEU A 45 -1.57 14.45 -2.62
CA LEU A 45 -1.67 13.08 -2.09
C LEU A 45 -1.54 12.03 -3.19
N ARG A 46 -2.09 12.32 -4.38
CA ARG A 46 -1.99 11.45 -5.55
C ARG A 46 -0.56 11.35 -6.05
N GLU A 47 0.16 12.47 -6.05
CA GLU A 47 1.58 12.51 -6.44
C GLU A 47 2.48 11.81 -5.41
N GLU A 48 2.24 12.02 -4.12
CA GLU A 48 2.97 11.33 -3.06
C GLU A 48 2.77 9.81 -3.12
N ARG A 49 1.55 9.36 -3.37
CA ARG A 49 1.27 7.93 -3.60
C ARG A 49 2.03 7.38 -4.81
N ARG A 50 2.07 8.14 -5.90
CA ARG A 50 2.82 7.76 -7.09
C ARG A 50 4.31 7.62 -6.81
N ARG A 51 4.89 8.57 -6.10
CA ARG A 51 6.30 8.51 -5.68
C ARG A 51 6.58 7.32 -4.78
N ALA A 52 5.71 7.08 -3.80
CA ALA A 52 5.81 5.94 -2.90
C ALA A 52 5.76 4.61 -3.66
N ILE A 53 4.83 4.47 -4.61
CA ILE A 53 4.72 3.26 -5.44
C ILE A 53 5.97 3.06 -6.29
N LEU A 54 6.51 4.10 -6.90
CA LEU A 54 7.74 4.03 -7.69
C LEU A 54 8.94 3.64 -6.82
N PHE A 55 9.05 4.21 -5.63
CA PHE A 55 10.11 3.88 -4.69
C PHE A 55 10.03 2.41 -4.24
N VAL A 56 8.85 1.95 -3.85
CA VAL A 56 8.62 0.55 -3.47
C VAL A 56 8.88 -0.39 -4.65
N SER A 57 8.48 -0.01 -5.87
CA SER A 57 8.77 -0.78 -7.08
C SER A 57 10.26 -0.96 -7.31
N ALA A 58 11.04 0.12 -7.13
CA ALA A 58 12.50 0.06 -7.25
C ALA A 58 13.12 -0.86 -6.19
N LEU A 59 12.65 -0.79 -4.94
CA LEU A 59 13.10 -1.71 -3.88
C LEU A 59 12.76 -3.17 -4.19
N ILE A 60 11.59 -3.43 -4.75
CA ILE A 60 11.17 -4.77 -5.14
C ILE A 60 12.05 -5.31 -6.28
N ASP A 61 12.47 -4.48 -7.20
CA ASP A 61 13.37 -4.88 -8.29
C ASP A 61 14.75 -5.35 -7.79
N GLU A 62 15.23 -4.79 -6.68
CA GLU A 62 16.48 -5.21 -6.04
C GLU A 62 16.39 -6.57 -5.33
N LEU A 63 15.19 -7.05 -5.08
CA LEU A 63 14.99 -8.34 -4.42
C LEU A 63 15.18 -9.50 -5.42
N PRO A 64 15.73 -10.65 -4.96
CA PRO A 64 15.81 -11.84 -5.79
C PRO A 64 14.42 -12.33 -6.20
N ASP A 65 14.33 -12.96 -7.35
CA ASP A 65 13.09 -13.55 -7.84
C ASP A 65 12.65 -14.71 -6.93
N CYS A 66 11.67 -14.44 -6.09
CA CYS A 66 11.07 -15.41 -5.18
C CYS A 66 9.55 -15.17 -5.10
N PRO A 67 8.77 -16.19 -4.66
CA PRO A 67 7.33 -16.02 -4.52
C PRO A 67 6.91 -14.85 -3.62
N GLU A 68 7.65 -14.60 -2.55
CA GLU A 68 7.39 -13.53 -1.58
C GLU A 68 7.48 -12.15 -2.22
N LYS A 69 8.47 -11.93 -3.07
CA LYS A 69 8.61 -10.70 -3.86
C LYS A 69 7.34 -10.39 -4.65
N TRP A 70 6.84 -11.38 -5.36
CA TRP A 70 5.67 -11.21 -6.22
C TRP A 70 4.37 -11.14 -5.44
N LYS A 71 4.24 -11.84 -4.32
CA LYS A 71 3.11 -11.68 -3.40
C LYS A 71 3.00 -10.22 -2.94
N ALA A 72 4.11 -9.63 -2.51
CA ALA A 72 4.17 -8.22 -2.11
C ALA A 72 3.89 -7.28 -3.29
N ALA A 73 4.48 -7.52 -4.46
CA ALA A 73 4.28 -6.71 -5.65
C ALA A 73 2.81 -6.65 -6.08
N PHE A 74 2.12 -7.79 -6.11
CA PHE A 74 0.70 -7.85 -6.46
C PHE A 74 -0.20 -7.26 -5.36
N ALA A 75 0.15 -7.44 -4.09
CA ALA A 75 -0.60 -6.85 -2.99
C ALA A 75 -0.55 -5.33 -2.99
N LEU A 76 0.63 -4.76 -3.21
CA LEU A 76 0.86 -3.31 -3.24
C LEU A 76 0.47 -2.66 -4.58
N GLY A 77 0.30 -3.44 -5.64
CA GLY A 77 0.00 -2.93 -6.97
C GLY A 77 1.15 -2.14 -7.59
N THR A 78 2.37 -2.64 -7.43
CA THR A 78 3.58 -2.00 -7.94
C THR A 78 3.69 -2.07 -9.45
N THR A 79 4.49 -1.19 -10.04
CA THR A 79 4.70 -1.14 -11.51
C THR A 79 5.37 -2.39 -12.08
N ASN A 80 6.03 -3.20 -11.25
CA ASN A 80 6.61 -4.49 -11.63
C ASN A 80 5.57 -5.48 -12.18
N CYS A 81 4.30 -5.31 -11.78
CA CYS A 81 3.19 -6.15 -12.21
C CYS A 81 2.60 -5.73 -13.56
N LEU A 82 3.02 -4.59 -14.13
CA LEU A 82 2.53 -4.12 -15.42
C LEU A 82 2.82 -5.12 -16.54
N GLY A 83 1.79 -5.50 -17.27
CA GLY A 83 1.89 -6.46 -18.37
C GLY A 83 2.22 -7.90 -17.96
N ARG A 84 2.20 -8.22 -16.67
CA ARG A 84 2.47 -9.56 -16.15
C ARG A 84 1.26 -10.09 -15.39
N SER A 85 0.87 -11.31 -15.71
CA SER A 85 -0.19 -12.00 -14.97
C SER A 85 0.38 -12.82 -13.81
N MET A 86 -0.43 -13.03 -12.77
CA MET A 86 -0.04 -13.94 -11.68
C MET A 86 0.27 -15.35 -12.18
N SER A 87 -0.40 -15.80 -13.23
CA SER A 87 -0.19 -17.12 -13.82
C SER A 87 1.18 -17.24 -14.48
N GLU A 88 1.60 -16.23 -15.23
CA GLU A 88 2.92 -16.17 -15.87
C GLU A 88 4.05 -16.13 -14.85
N VAL A 89 3.89 -15.30 -13.83
CA VAL A 89 4.88 -15.20 -12.75
C VAL A 89 4.98 -16.51 -11.97
N ALA A 90 3.85 -17.12 -11.64
CA ALA A 90 3.82 -18.42 -10.96
C ALA A 90 4.50 -19.52 -11.77
N ALA A 91 4.21 -19.59 -13.08
CA ALA A 91 4.85 -20.54 -13.98
C ALA A 91 6.37 -20.35 -14.04
N LYS A 92 6.82 -19.11 -14.13
CA LYS A 92 8.25 -18.76 -14.14
C LYS A 92 8.97 -19.16 -12.85
N LEU A 93 8.29 -19.05 -11.71
CA LEU A 93 8.83 -19.40 -10.39
C LEU A 93 8.65 -20.88 -10.00
N GLY A 94 7.94 -21.66 -10.81
CA GLY A 94 7.64 -23.06 -10.52
C GLY A 94 6.65 -23.25 -9.35
N VAL A 95 5.80 -22.27 -9.10
CA VAL A 95 4.74 -22.32 -8.08
C VAL A 95 3.36 -22.23 -8.72
N THR A 96 2.32 -22.50 -7.95
CA THR A 96 0.95 -22.36 -8.44
C THR A 96 0.49 -20.90 -8.34
N ARG A 97 -0.38 -20.47 -9.24
CA ARG A 97 -1.01 -19.16 -9.17
C ARG A 97 -1.70 -18.91 -7.82
N ALA A 98 -2.29 -19.96 -7.23
CA ALA A 98 -2.97 -19.89 -5.95
C ALA A 98 -2.02 -19.40 -4.82
N ILE A 99 -0.78 -19.86 -4.82
CA ILE A 99 0.23 -19.45 -3.82
C ILE A 99 0.46 -17.94 -3.89
N ILE A 100 0.62 -17.38 -5.08
CA ILE A 100 0.81 -15.93 -5.27
C ILE A 100 -0.47 -15.17 -4.86
N SER A 101 -1.63 -15.63 -5.32
CA SER A 101 -2.92 -14.96 -5.05
C SER A 101 -3.28 -14.95 -3.56
N TYR A 102 -3.15 -16.09 -2.89
CA TYR A 102 -3.44 -16.16 -1.45
C TYR A 102 -2.43 -15.37 -0.61
N GLY A 103 -1.16 -15.42 -0.99
CA GLY A 103 -0.12 -14.63 -0.32
C GLY A 103 -0.35 -13.13 -0.47
N ALA A 104 -0.75 -12.66 -1.65
CA ALA A 104 -1.11 -11.26 -1.86
C ALA A 104 -2.33 -10.84 -1.03
N LYS A 105 -3.37 -11.67 -0.98
CA LYS A 105 -4.56 -11.43 -0.13
C LYS A 105 -4.20 -11.39 1.36
N ASP A 106 -3.35 -12.30 1.82
CA ASP A 106 -2.88 -12.34 3.20
C ASP A 106 -2.14 -11.05 3.59
N ILE A 107 -1.28 -10.56 2.72
CA ILE A 107 -0.60 -9.28 2.91
C ILE A 107 -1.59 -8.13 2.99
N CYS A 108 -2.56 -8.06 2.09
CA CYS A 108 -3.59 -7.03 2.12
C CYS A 108 -4.39 -7.07 3.43
N THR A 109 -4.76 -8.24 3.89
CA THR A 109 -5.51 -8.41 5.16
C THR A 109 -4.66 -8.01 6.36
N ARG A 110 -3.41 -8.46 6.40
CA ARG A 110 -2.48 -8.20 7.51
C ARG A 110 -2.19 -6.72 7.69
N PHE A 111 -2.02 -5.99 6.59
CA PHE A 111 -1.69 -4.56 6.61
C PHE A 111 -2.90 -3.66 6.36
N ASN A 112 -4.11 -4.22 6.31
CA ASN A 112 -5.34 -3.50 6.04
C ASN A 112 -5.27 -2.65 4.76
N LEU A 113 -4.71 -3.24 3.71
CA LEU A 113 -4.59 -2.59 2.41
C LEU A 113 -5.82 -2.88 1.54
N PRO A 114 -6.26 -1.92 0.73
CA PRO A 114 -7.27 -2.20 -0.29
C PRO A 114 -6.70 -3.15 -1.35
N PRO A 115 -7.53 -4.00 -1.96
CA PRO A 115 -7.08 -4.87 -3.04
C PRO A 115 -6.49 -4.05 -4.20
N SER A 116 -5.35 -4.48 -4.71
CA SER A 116 -4.70 -3.80 -5.83
C SER A 116 -5.47 -4.02 -7.13
N PRO A 117 -5.26 -3.18 -8.15
CA PRO A 117 -5.89 -3.34 -9.47
C PRO A 117 -5.59 -4.67 -10.15
N TYR A 118 -4.51 -5.33 -9.76
CA TYR A 118 -4.11 -6.64 -10.30
C TYR A 118 -4.77 -7.82 -9.60
N MET A 119 -5.47 -7.57 -8.50
CA MET A 119 -6.24 -8.56 -7.75
C MET A 119 -7.69 -8.50 -8.21
N ARG A 120 -8.23 -9.63 -8.70
CA ARG A 120 -9.65 -9.71 -9.01
C ARG A 120 -10.47 -9.68 -7.73
N ASN A 121 -11.38 -8.76 -7.64
CA ASN A 121 -12.39 -8.76 -6.58
C ASN A 121 -13.30 -9.99 -6.77
N ASP A 122 -13.57 -10.72 -5.69
CA ASP A 122 -14.50 -11.86 -5.73
C ASP A 122 -15.92 -11.45 -6.16
N ARG A 123 -16.25 -10.15 -6.06
CA ARG A 123 -17.49 -9.57 -6.57
C ARG A 123 -17.60 -9.62 -8.09
N ASP A 124 -16.49 -9.50 -8.82
CA ASP A 124 -16.48 -9.53 -10.28
C ASP A 124 -16.75 -10.96 -10.82
N LYS A 125 -16.49 -11.98 -10.00
CA LYS A 125 -16.84 -13.37 -10.34
C LYS A 125 -18.35 -13.62 -10.34
N ALA A 126 -19.08 -12.97 -9.46
CA ALA A 126 -20.53 -13.12 -9.38
C ALA A 126 -21.25 -12.49 -10.57
N CYS A 127 -20.69 -11.43 -11.16
CA CYS A 127 -21.28 -10.74 -12.31
C CYS A 127 -21.00 -11.44 -13.64
N ASN A 128 -19.95 -12.27 -13.73
CA ASN A 128 -19.57 -12.97 -14.95
C ASN A 128 -20.09 -14.42 -15.06
N SER A 129 -20.74 -14.92 -14.03
CA SER A 129 -21.53 -16.13 -14.11
C SER A 129 -22.88 -15.81 -14.75
N LYS A 130 -22.87 -15.45 -16.04
CA LYS A 130 -24.11 -15.49 -16.82
C LYS A 130 -24.59 -16.93 -16.81
N PRO A 131 -25.84 -17.19 -16.36
CA PRO A 131 -26.42 -18.51 -16.57
C PRO A 131 -26.49 -18.72 -18.09
N THR A 132 -25.81 -19.73 -18.55
CA THR A 132 -26.04 -20.24 -19.91
C THR A 132 -27.46 -20.75 -19.90
N SER A 133 -28.41 -19.89 -20.21
CA SER A 133 -29.76 -20.33 -20.53
C SER A 133 -29.70 -21.11 -21.85
N ARG A 134 -29.90 -22.38 -21.75
CA ARG A 134 -30.27 -23.20 -22.89
C ARG A 134 -31.72 -22.92 -23.25
#